data_326353b7ca2fa913efeb48d29666b196
#
_entry.id   326353b7ca2fa913efeb48d29666b196
#
_cell.length_a   1.000
_cell.length_b   1.000
_cell.length_c   1.000
_cell.angle_alpha   90.00
_cell.angle_beta   90.00
_cell.angle_gamma   90.00
#
_symmetry.space_group_name_H-M   'P 1'
#
loop_
_entity.id
_entity.type
_entity.pdbx_description
1 polymer ?
#
loop_
_entity_poly.entity_id
_entity_poly.type
_entity_poly.pdbx_seq_one_letter_code
_entity_poly.pdbx_strand_id
1 'polypeptide(L)'
;MTYQDQAPHSQAKRRAQWLALAGLWLLVSLGVLLVADEFARHQAMRTAGFEASTDAELKIALLNVALERPRAIPLVLSGDPDLSTALDGGDAVAVDRLNRKLEGLIEGTQSSVIYVTGPTGLTIASSNWREDDSFVGSNYAFREYFQAAMKTGMSEHYALGNVSRRPGLYISRRIDAADGRPLGVVIAKVEFNRLESDWNIGGKPVYVVDRNGVVLMTSVPEWRFKTVAPIDEARRKVISESLQFGNETLATLPFRPARSSGDDVPLIHVDEPGRERGDYLRLETPVPTTTWTLHYLQPVAPALNAAIREGRVVALATLMPLMGLSALWLWRRHKTLKEKEEEQRARAELEMKVQERTRDLTKTRDHLQAEIALHEKTTGELRNVQHELVQANRLSILGQVAAGVAHEINQPVATIRAFADNARTLLKRDRMSEATENLENIAALTERIGTITGDLKILARKGRTAAEPVSLKLVIEGAVMLLRSRFSGQMDALDIALPDQDLKVLGSRIRLEQILINLLQNALEATEAIDNAHVEVRVREEDDMVVLSVS
;
A
#
# COMPACT_ATOMS: atom_id res chain seq x y z
N MET A 1 68.32 -15.11 -26.39
CA MET A 1 67.55 -16.22 -25.86
C MET A 1 66.22 -15.65 -25.26
N THR A 2 65.22 -15.70 -26.04
CA THR A 2 63.78 -15.89 -25.87
C THR A 2 63.04 -15.08 -24.82
N TYR A 3 62.62 -13.88 -25.23
CA TYR A 3 61.65 -13.03 -24.51
C TYR A 3 60.20 -13.17 -25.08
N GLN A 4 59.99 -14.16 -25.98
CA GLN A 4 58.70 -14.35 -26.69
C GLN A 4 57.65 -15.19 -25.91
N ASP A 5 57.99 -15.79 -24.75
CA ASP A 5 57.12 -16.77 -24.12
C ASP A 5 56.28 -16.27 -22.95
N GLN A 6 56.36 -14.96 -22.56
CA GLN A 6 55.61 -14.43 -21.42
C GLN A 6 54.26 -13.77 -21.75
N ALA A 7 53.98 -13.49 -23.03
CA ALA A 7 52.77 -12.84 -23.47
C ALA A 7 51.45 -13.66 -23.29
N PRO A 8 51.43 -14.99 -23.54
CA PRO A 8 50.23 -15.79 -23.41
C PRO A 8 49.79 -15.97 -21.95
N HIS A 9 50.75 -16.04 -21.00
CA HIS A 9 50.46 -16.24 -19.57
C HIS A 9 49.77 -15.03 -18.90
N SER A 10 50.06 -13.80 -19.31
CA SER A 10 49.45 -12.60 -18.74
C SER A 10 47.99 -12.42 -19.23
N GLN A 11 47.70 -12.76 -20.47
CA GLN A 11 46.33 -12.72 -21.01
C GLN A 11 45.46 -13.84 -20.40
N ALA A 12 45.97 -15.02 -20.19
CA ALA A 12 45.26 -16.12 -19.52
C ALA A 12 44.92 -15.78 -18.09
N LYS A 13 45.86 -15.16 -17.32
CA LYS A 13 45.61 -14.68 -15.95
C LYS A 13 44.52 -13.58 -15.91
N ARG A 14 44.51 -12.66 -16.86
CA ARG A 14 43.49 -11.59 -16.96
C ARG A 14 42.10 -12.18 -17.25
N ARG A 15 42.00 -13.12 -18.20
CA ARG A 15 40.76 -13.86 -18.48
C ARG A 15 40.27 -14.63 -17.27
N ALA A 16 41.16 -15.30 -16.56
CA ALA A 16 40.82 -16.01 -15.33
C ALA A 16 40.26 -15.08 -14.24
N GLN A 17 40.83 -13.87 -14.08
CA GLN A 17 40.32 -12.88 -13.12
C GLN A 17 38.93 -12.36 -13.49
N TRP A 18 38.66 -12.11 -14.79
CA TRP A 18 37.31 -11.73 -15.23
C TRP A 18 36.30 -12.87 -15.02
N LEU A 19 36.69 -14.10 -15.32
CA LEU A 19 35.85 -15.29 -15.08
C LEU A 19 35.62 -15.51 -13.57
N ALA A 20 36.64 -15.32 -12.75
CA ALA A 20 36.52 -15.39 -11.29
C ALA A 20 35.60 -14.29 -10.74
N LEU A 21 35.74 -13.06 -11.23
CA LEU A 21 34.84 -11.95 -10.86
C LEU A 21 33.41 -12.24 -11.29
N ALA A 22 33.20 -12.71 -12.52
CA ALA A 22 31.87 -13.07 -13.02
C ALA A 22 31.26 -14.23 -12.23
N GLY A 23 32.06 -15.27 -11.91
CA GLY A 23 31.65 -16.39 -11.07
C GLY A 23 31.31 -15.96 -9.64
N LEU A 24 32.12 -15.08 -9.04
CA LEU A 24 31.86 -14.51 -7.73
C LEU A 24 30.53 -13.74 -7.72
N TRP A 25 30.33 -12.84 -8.71
CA TRP A 25 29.11 -12.07 -8.79
C TRP A 25 27.87 -12.90 -9.10
N LEU A 26 28.03 -13.98 -9.86
CA LEU A 26 26.94 -14.94 -10.08
C LEU A 26 26.54 -15.63 -8.75
N LEU A 27 27.49 -16.06 -7.96
CA LEU A 27 27.24 -16.66 -6.64
C LEU A 27 26.64 -15.63 -5.66
N VAL A 28 27.19 -14.41 -5.62
CA VAL A 28 26.68 -13.33 -4.77
C VAL A 28 25.25 -12.97 -5.19
N SER A 29 25.01 -12.82 -6.50
CA SER A 29 23.66 -12.49 -7.01
C SER A 29 22.67 -13.60 -6.68
N LEU A 30 23.05 -14.86 -6.84
CA LEU A 30 22.21 -15.99 -6.47
C LEU A 30 21.91 -15.97 -4.97
N GLY A 31 22.93 -15.78 -4.13
CA GLY A 31 22.77 -15.70 -2.68
C GLY A 31 21.88 -14.54 -2.24
N VAL A 32 22.09 -13.35 -2.81
CA VAL A 32 21.29 -12.17 -2.49
C VAL A 32 19.85 -12.36 -2.96
N LEU A 33 19.62 -12.94 -4.14
CA LEU A 33 18.26 -13.21 -4.62
C LEU A 33 17.53 -14.24 -3.75
N LEU A 34 18.22 -15.29 -3.30
CA LEU A 34 17.62 -16.27 -2.39
C LEU A 34 17.26 -15.64 -1.03
N VAL A 35 18.15 -14.80 -0.48
CA VAL A 35 17.89 -14.09 0.77
C VAL A 35 16.77 -13.05 0.58
N ALA A 36 16.77 -12.33 -0.54
CA ALA A 36 15.72 -11.37 -0.87
C ALA A 36 14.36 -12.06 -1.03
N ASP A 37 14.31 -13.20 -1.70
CA ASP A 37 13.07 -13.98 -1.86
C ASP A 37 12.55 -14.48 -0.51
N GLU A 38 13.43 -14.98 0.37
CA GLU A 38 13.05 -15.44 1.71
C GLU A 38 12.57 -14.28 2.59
N PHE A 39 13.29 -13.17 2.58
CA PHE A 39 12.88 -11.95 3.29
C PHE A 39 11.54 -11.43 2.77
N ALA A 40 11.38 -11.39 1.45
CA ALA A 40 10.13 -10.96 0.80
C ALA A 40 8.95 -11.87 1.19
N ARG A 41 9.18 -13.19 1.29
CA ARG A 41 8.16 -14.15 1.75
C ARG A 41 7.73 -13.86 3.18
N HIS A 42 8.67 -13.69 4.11
CA HIS A 42 8.36 -13.35 5.49
C HIS A 42 7.62 -12.03 5.62
N GLN A 43 8.07 -11.02 4.89
CA GLN A 43 7.42 -9.71 4.88
C GLN A 43 5.99 -9.78 4.31
N ALA A 44 5.81 -10.49 3.18
CA ALA A 44 4.50 -10.68 2.57
C ALA A 44 3.53 -11.41 3.49
N MET A 45 3.99 -12.45 4.19
CA MET A 45 3.16 -13.19 5.14
C MET A 45 2.73 -12.33 6.33
N ARG A 46 3.64 -11.53 6.88
CA ARG A 46 3.31 -10.58 7.97
C ARG A 46 2.31 -9.53 7.53
N THR A 47 2.53 -8.95 6.35
CA THR A 47 1.60 -7.94 5.79
C THR A 47 0.24 -8.56 5.51
N ALA A 48 0.20 -9.74 4.89
CA ALA A 48 -1.04 -10.47 4.63
C ALA A 48 -1.76 -10.84 5.93
N GLY A 49 -1.02 -11.24 6.97
CA GLY A 49 -1.58 -11.52 8.29
C GLY A 49 -2.19 -10.28 8.95
N PHE A 50 -1.50 -9.15 8.89
CA PHE A 50 -1.99 -7.88 9.44
C PHE A 50 -3.23 -7.39 8.67
N GLU A 51 -3.22 -7.43 7.36
CA GLU A 51 -4.38 -7.10 6.53
C GLU A 51 -5.56 -8.02 6.84
N ALA A 52 -5.29 -9.32 6.96
CA ALA A 52 -6.32 -10.31 7.28
C ALA A 52 -6.95 -10.05 8.65
N SER A 53 -6.15 -9.72 9.66
CA SER A 53 -6.68 -9.42 11.00
C SER A 53 -7.54 -8.17 11.01
N THR A 54 -7.10 -7.10 10.34
CA THR A 54 -7.87 -5.86 10.23
C THR A 54 -9.20 -6.06 9.49
N ASP A 55 -9.16 -6.79 8.38
CA ASP A 55 -10.36 -7.11 7.61
C ASP A 55 -11.31 -8.03 8.39
N ALA A 56 -10.78 -9.03 9.10
CA ALA A 56 -11.59 -9.93 9.93
C ALA A 56 -12.26 -9.20 11.10
N GLU A 57 -11.53 -8.30 11.78
CA GLU A 57 -12.09 -7.47 12.86
C GLU A 57 -13.21 -6.58 12.34
N LEU A 58 -13.06 -5.96 11.18
CA LEU A 58 -14.12 -5.18 10.57
C LEU A 58 -15.36 -6.03 10.26
N LYS A 59 -15.17 -7.23 9.73
CA LYS A 59 -16.28 -8.13 9.42
C LYS A 59 -16.98 -8.65 10.68
N ILE A 60 -16.23 -8.89 11.74
CA ILE A 60 -16.80 -9.23 13.07
C ILE A 60 -17.59 -8.05 13.62
N ALA A 61 -17.06 -6.83 13.53
CA ALA A 61 -17.78 -5.64 13.99
C ALA A 61 -19.11 -5.47 13.25
N LEU A 62 -19.11 -5.65 11.92
CA LEU A 62 -20.34 -5.62 11.12
C LEU A 62 -21.32 -6.72 11.49
N LEU A 63 -20.84 -7.94 11.73
CA LEU A 63 -21.66 -9.06 12.17
C LEU A 63 -22.26 -8.79 13.55
N ASN A 64 -21.47 -8.28 14.49
CA ASN A 64 -21.96 -7.92 15.82
C ASN A 64 -23.07 -6.87 15.75
N VAL A 65 -22.89 -5.83 14.93
CA VAL A 65 -23.95 -4.82 14.72
C VAL A 65 -25.22 -5.45 14.14
N ALA A 66 -25.06 -6.40 13.21
CA ALA A 66 -26.20 -7.13 12.63
C ALA A 66 -26.90 -8.06 13.63
N LEU A 67 -26.19 -8.54 14.64
CA LEU A 67 -26.76 -9.39 15.71
C LEU A 67 -27.44 -8.59 16.82
N GLU A 68 -26.86 -7.45 17.22
CA GLU A 68 -27.30 -6.69 18.40
C GLU A 68 -28.74 -6.14 18.26
N ARG A 69 -29.06 -5.53 17.13
CA ARG A 69 -30.38 -4.94 16.90
C ARG A 69 -31.52 -5.96 16.99
N PRO A 70 -31.46 -7.09 16.28
CA PRO A 70 -32.51 -8.10 16.34
C PRO A 70 -32.67 -8.76 17.71
N ARG A 71 -31.59 -8.85 18.51
CA ARG A 71 -31.63 -9.39 19.88
C ARG A 71 -32.55 -8.62 20.80
N ALA A 72 -32.63 -7.31 20.62
CA ALA A 72 -33.50 -6.45 21.43
C ALA A 72 -34.99 -6.70 21.14
N ILE A 73 -35.35 -7.19 19.95
CA ILE A 73 -36.77 -7.30 19.53
C ILE A 73 -37.56 -8.31 20.39
N PRO A 74 -37.15 -9.58 20.49
CA PRO A 74 -37.87 -10.52 21.35
C PRO A 74 -37.84 -10.10 22.82
N LEU A 75 -36.78 -9.43 23.27
CA LEU A 75 -36.66 -8.93 24.63
C LEU A 75 -37.75 -7.90 24.92
N VAL A 76 -37.88 -6.87 24.08
CA VAL A 76 -38.90 -5.81 24.24
C VAL A 76 -40.31 -6.39 24.08
N LEU A 77 -40.51 -7.19 23.02
CA LEU A 77 -41.82 -7.76 22.71
C LEU A 77 -42.32 -8.76 23.76
N SER A 78 -41.43 -9.49 24.44
CA SER A 78 -41.85 -10.45 25.46
C SER A 78 -42.58 -9.80 26.64
N GLY A 79 -42.38 -8.50 26.87
CA GLY A 79 -43.11 -7.70 27.89
C GLY A 79 -44.31 -6.92 27.33
N ASP A 80 -44.64 -7.10 26.07
CA ASP A 80 -45.68 -6.32 25.42
C ASP A 80 -47.09 -6.85 25.73
N PRO A 81 -48.03 -6.02 26.21
CA PRO A 81 -49.37 -6.44 26.58
C PRO A 81 -50.20 -7.02 25.42
N ASP A 82 -49.97 -6.58 24.18
CA ASP A 82 -50.68 -7.11 23.00
C ASP A 82 -50.35 -8.60 22.78
N LEU A 83 -49.07 -9.00 23.03
CA LEU A 83 -48.64 -10.40 22.91
C LEU A 83 -49.31 -11.28 23.96
N SER A 84 -49.26 -10.84 25.22
CA SER A 84 -49.89 -11.60 26.31
C SER A 84 -51.42 -11.71 26.13
N THR A 85 -52.07 -10.63 25.69
CA THR A 85 -53.52 -10.62 25.40
C THR A 85 -53.88 -11.57 24.27
N ALA A 86 -53.13 -11.57 23.17
CA ALA A 86 -53.35 -12.45 22.02
C ALA A 86 -53.12 -13.93 22.39
N LEU A 87 -52.15 -14.22 23.29
CA LEU A 87 -51.81 -15.58 23.73
C LEU A 87 -52.73 -16.16 24.79
N ASP A 88 -53.26 -15.31 25.72
CA ASP A 88 -54.09 -15.73 26.85
C ASP A 88 -55.59 -15.73 26.52
N GLY A 89 -55.94 -16.32 25.35
CA GLY A 89 -57.31 -16.47 24.92
C GLY A 89 -57.88 -15.29 24.13
N GLY A 90 -56.99 -14.48 23.51
CA GLY A 90 -57.36 -13.36 22.66
C GLY A 90 -58.23 -13.79 21.45
N ASP A 91 -59.17 -12.93 21.12
CA ASP A 91 -60.04 -13.10 19.96
C ASP A 91 -59.31 -12.77 18.61
N ALA A 92 -59.97 -12.98 17.51
CA ALA A 92 -59.43 -12.70 16.16
C ALA A 92 -58.99 -11.24 16.01
N VAL A 93 -59.57 -10.29 16.74
CA VAL A 93 -59.25 -8.88 16.70
C VAL A 93 -57.91 -8.61 17.38
N ALA A 94 -57.62 -9.26 18.53
CA ALA A 94 -56.33 -9.18 19.19
C ALA A 94 -55.21 -9.76 18.35
N VAL A 95 -55.45 -10.89 17.69
CA VAL A 95 -54.48 -11.50 16.76
C VAL A 95 -54.22 -10.63 15.52
N ASP A 96 -55.28 -10.04 14.95
CA ASP A 96 -55.13 -9.12 13.81
C ASP A 96 -54.33 -7.87 14.17
N ARG A 97 -54.59 -7.28 15.34
CA ARG A 97 -53.83 -6.17 15.87
C ARG A 97 -52.37 -6.53 16.06
N LEU A 98 -52.08 -7.70 16.61
CA LEU A 98 -50.72 -8.20 16.78
C LEU A 98 -50.01 -8.40 15.45
N ASN A 99 -50.67 -9.02 14.44
CA ASN A 99 -50.10 -9.18 13.12
C ASN A 99 -49.68 -7.84 12.50
N ARG A 100 -50.55 -6.81 12.52
CA ARG A 100 -50.23 -5.46 12.04
C ARG A 100 -49.08 -4.81 12.81
N LYS A 101 -49.02 -5.03 14.10
CA LYS A 101 -47.92 -4.53 14.93
C LYS A 101 -46.59 -5.18 14.55
N LEU A 102 -46.57 -6.50 14.39
CA LEU A 102 -45.38 -7.23 13.95
C LEU A 102 -44.96 -6.83 12.52
N GLU A 103 -45.92 -6.65 11.60
CA GLU A 103 -45.69 -6.18 10.23
C GLU A 103 -45.03 -4.80 10.23
N GLY A 104 -45.52 -3.85 11.07
CA GLY A 104 -44.93 -2.50 11.16
C GLY A 104 -43.53 -2.48 11.79
N LEU A 105 -43.20 -3.45 12.61
CA LEU A 105 -41.87 -3.53 13.23
C LEU A 105 -40.78 -4.03 12.26
N ILE A 106 -41.14 -4.73 11.20
CA ILE A 106 -40.16 -5.27 10.24
C ILE A 106 -39.37 -4.16 9.55
N GLU A 107 -40.02 -3.08 9.12
CA GLU A 107 -39.41 -1.99 8.34
C GLU A 107 -38.20 -1.33 9.02
N GLY A 108 -38.13 -1.39 10.38
CA GLY A 108 -37.05 -0.75 11.15
C GLY A 108 -36.04 -1.71 11.79
N THR A 109 -36.23 -3.03 11.70
CA THR A 109 -35.58 -3.97 12.61
C THR A 109 -34.51 -4.89 12.02
N GLN A 110 -34.26 -4.88 10.75
CA GLN A 110 -33.37 -5.85 10.05
C GLN A 110 -33.77 -7.33 10.23
N SER A 111 -34.90 -7.63 10.88
CA SER A 111 -35.46 -8.97 10.96
C SER A 111 -36.17 -9.29 9.65
N SER A 112 -36.07 -10.55 9.19
CA SER A 112 -36.83 -10.99 8.01
C SER A 112 -38.26 -11.35 8.36
N VAL A 113 -38.48 -11.94 9.52
CA VAL A 113 -39.82 -12.27 10.03
C VAL A 113 -39.81 -12.19 11.56
N ILE A 114 -40.86 -11.64 12.14
CA ILE A 114 -41.15 -11.72 13.58
C ILE A 114 -42.47 -12.47 13.73
N TYR A 115 -42.49 -13.50 14.57
CA TYR A 115 -43.69 -14.29 14.77
C TYR A 115 -43.83 -14.74 16.24
N VAL A 116 -45.06 -15.08 16.61
CA VAL A 116 -45.42 -15.47 17.96
C VAL A 116 -46.12 -16.83 17.92
N THR A 117 -45.63 -17.73 18.76
CA THR A 117 -46.20 -19.05 18.90
C THR A 117 -46.89 -19.19 20.26
N GLY A 118 -47.92 -19.94 20.31
CA GLY A 118 -48.53 -20.40 21.56
C GLY A 118 -47.68 -21.46 22.28
N PRO A 119 -48.12 -21.96 23.44
CA PRO A 119 -47.36 -22.92 24.27
C PRO A 119 -47.17 -24.29 23.59
N THR A 120 -48.00 -24.62 22.60
CA THR A 120 -47.91 -25.85 21.79
C THR A 120 -47.00 -25.68 20.58
N GLY A 121 -46.38 -24.51 20.37
CA GLY A 121 -45.57 -24.23 19.19
C GLY A 121 -46.34 -23.81 17.96
N LEU A 122 -47.67 -23.72 18.02
CA LEU A 122 -48.48 -23.24 16.91
C LEU A 122 -48.31 -21.71 16.77
N THR A 123 -47.98 -21.25 15.59
CA THR A 123 -47.84 -19.82 15.27
C THR A 123 -49.22 -19.17 15.17
N ILE A 124 -49.46 -18.18 16.01
CA ILE A 124 -50.73 -17.46 16.06
C ILE A 124 -50.67 -16.09 15.37
N ALA A 125 -49.50 -15.47 15.34
CA ALA A 125 -49.30 -14.20 14.67
C ALA A 125 -47.91 -14.15 14.02
N SER A 126 -47.82 -13.44 12.90
CA SER A 126 -46.55 -13.24 12.17
C SER A 126 -46.55 -11.94 11.40
N SER A 127 -45.38 -11.31 11.26
CA SER A 127 -45.20 -10.10 10.47
C SER A 127 -45.48 -10.30 8.99
N ASN A 128 -45.30 -11.54 8.47
CA ASN A 128 -45.57 -11.90 7.07
C ASN A 128 -46.96 -12.58 6.89
N TRP A 129 -47.90 -12.23 7.75
CA TRP A 129 -49.20 -12.92 7.78
C TRP A 129 -50.01 -12.81 6.48
N ARG A 130 -49.72 -11.84 5.60
CA ARG A 130 -50.36 -11.63 4.28
C ARG A 130 -49.63 -12.31 3.13
N GLU A 131 -48.45 -12.85 3.37
CA GLU A 131 -47.61 -13.41 2.34
C GLU A 131 -47.97 -14.89 2.10
N ASP A 132 -47.70 -15.42 0.90
CA ASP A 132 -47.96 -16.82 0.54
C ASP A 132 -47.15 -17.80 1.40
N ASP A 133 -45.97 -17.37 1.87
CA ASP A 133 -45.11 -18.11 2.79
C ASP A 133 -45.30 -17.70 4.27
N SER A 134 -46.53 -17.30 4.62
CA SER A 134 -46.92 -16.93 6.00
C SER A 134 -46.59 -18.02 7.00
N PHE A 135 -46.08 -17.59 8.15
CA PHE A 135 -45.80 -18.51 9.27
C PHE A 135 -46.99 -18.80 10.13
N VAL A 136 -48.10 -18.05 9.98
CA VAL A 136 -49.33 -18.24 10.77
C VAL A 136 -49.90 -19.65 10.50
N GLY A 137 -50.27 -20.37 11.54
CA GLY A 137 -50.79 -21.75 11.46
C GLY A 137 -49.71 -22.84 11.37
N SER A 138 -48.44 -22.46 11.20
CA SER A 138 -47.33 -23.42 11.22
C SER A 138 -46.98 -23.81 12.67
N ASN A 139 -46.65 -25.10 12.89
CA ASN A 139 -46.22 -25.57 14.19
C ASN A 139 -44.71 -25.76 14.28
N TYR A 140 -44.09 -25.12 15.24
CA TYR A 140 -42.64 -25.13 15.47
C TYR A 140 -42.23 -25.79 16.81
N ALA A 141 -43.10 -26.57 17.44
CA ALA A 141 -42.83 -27.29 18.69
C ALA A 141 -41.59 -28.19 18.64
N PHE A 142 -41.26 -28.73 17.45
CA PHE A 142 -40.09 -29.59 17.23
C PHE A 142 -38.77 -28.81 17.12
N ARG A 143 -38.83 -27.49 16.97
CA ARG A 143 -37.64 -26.67 16.75
C ARG A 143 -36.89 -26.41 18.04
N GLU A 144 -35.58 -26.56 18.01
CA GLU A 144 -34.69 -26.36 19.15
C GLU A 144 -34.84 -24.96 19.78
N TYR A 145 -34.92 -23.90 18.94
CA TYR A 145 -35.10 -22.55 19.44
C TYR A 145 -36.39 -22.33 20.22
N PHE A 146 -37.46 -23.06 19.86
CA PHE A 146 -38.73 -23.02 20.62
C PHE A 146 -38.60 -23.80 21.93
N GLN A 147 -38.10 -25.03 21.86
CA GLN A 147 -37.96 -25.89 23.06
C GLN A 147 -37.01 -25.29 24.07
N ALA A 148 -35.87 -24.76 23.62
CA ALA A 148 -34.91 -24.11 24.51
C ALA A 148 -35.49 -22.83 25.11
N ALA A 149 -36.19 -21.97 24.37
CA ALA A 149 -36.82 -20.78 24.89
C ALA A 149 -37.89 -21.10 25.92
N MET A 150 -38.74 -22.11 25.67
CA MET A 150 -39.75 -22.57 26.64
C MET A 150 -39.10 -23.06 27.94
N LYS A 151 -37.95 -23.74 27.88
CA LYS A 151 -37.24 -24.30 29.02
C LYS A 151 -36.43 -23.26 29.79
N THR A 152 -35.64 -22.45 29.09
CA THR A 152 -34.62 -21.54 29.69
C THR A 152 -35.02 -20.07 29.66
N GLY A 153 -36.14 -19.72 29.02
CA GLY A 153 -36.62 -18.35 28.86
C GLY A 153 -36.16 -17.67 27.57
N MET A 154 -35.03 -18.07 27.00
CA MET A 154 -34.50 -17.50 25.76
C MET A 154 -33.65 -18.52 24.99
N SER A 155 -33.53 -18.31 23.70
CA SER A 155 -32.60 -19.10 22.85
C SER A 155 -32.19 -18.33 21.62
N GLU A 156 -30.98 -18.57 21.19
CA GLU A 156 -30.49 -18.17 19.87
C GLU A 156 -30.04 -19.42 19.10
N HIS A 157 -30.64 -19.66 17.95
CA HIS A 157 -30.39 -20.87 17.19
C HIS A 157 -30.37 -20.58 15.69
N TYR A 158 -29.29 -20.89 15.03
CA TYR A 158 -29.19 -20.74 13.56
C TYR A 158 -29.72 -21.99 12.89
N ALA A 159 -30.65 -21.85 11.97
CA ALA A 159 -31.26 -22.97 11.29
C ALA A 159 -31.79 -22.63 9.89
N LEU A 160 -31.97 -23.66 9.06
CA LEU A 160 -32.68 -23.54 7.81
C LEU A 160 -34.19 -23.44 8.06
N GLY A 161 -34.83 -22.43 7.48
CA GLY A 161 -36.28 -22.26 7.60
C GLY A 161 -37.07 -23.36 6.86
N ASN A 162 -38.09 -23.91 7.51
CA ASN A 162 -38.93 -24.94 6.87
C ASN A 162 -39.84 -24.34 5.80
N VAL A 163 -40.41 -23.19 6.07
CA VAL A 163 -41.37 -22.52 5.16
C VAL A 163 -40.57 -21.69 4.14
N SER A 164 -39.76 -20.75 4.59
CA SER A 164 -39.02 -19.86 3.71
C SER A 164 -37.88 -20.52 2.93
N ARG A 165 -37.43 -21.72 3.34
CA ARG A 165 -36.22 -22.40 2.81
C ARG A 165 -34.95 -21.54 2.86
N ARG A 166 -34.98 -20.47 3.61
CA ARG A 166 -33.86 -19.55 3.80
C ARG A 166 -33.25 -19.76 5.17
N PRO A 167 -31.91 -19.84 5.28
CA PRO A 167 -31.22 -19.95 6.56
C PRO A 167 -31.30 -18.63 7.33
N GLY A 168 -31.24 -18.72 8.65
CA GLY A 168 -31.23 -17.52 9.49
C GLY A 168 -31.05 -17.85 10.97
N LEU A 169 -30.76 -16.82 11.73
CA LEU A 169 -30.71 -16.87 13.18
C LEU A 169 -32.10 -16.64 13.74
N TYR A 170 -32.58 -17.57 14.55
CA TYR A 170 -33.81 -17.48 15.28
C TYR A 170 -33.51 -17.07 16.72
N ILE A 171 -33.90 -15.84 17.06
CA ILE A 171 -33.76 -15.28 18.39
C ILE A 171 -35.14 -15.38 19.04
N SER A 172 -35.23 -16.17 20.08
CA SER A 172 -36.50 -16.52 20.71
C SER A 172 -36.52 -16.18 22.18
N ARG A 173 -37.67 -15.73 22.67
CA ARG A 173 -37.89 -15.42 24.06
C ARG A 173 -39.27 -15.87 24.48
N ARG A 174 -39.33 -16.49 25.67
CA ARG A 174 -40.58 -16.94 26.27
C ARG A 174 -41.38 -15.73 26.78
N ILE A 175 -42.67 -15.84 26.60
CA ILE A 175 -43.67 -14.91 27.11
C ILE A 175 -44.37 -15.58 28.28
N ASP A 176 -44.32 -14.96 29.44
CA ASP A 176 -44.93 -15.48 30.64
C ASP A 176 -46.15 -14.63 31.01
N ALA A 177 -47.20 -15.27 31.54
CA ALA A 177 -48.32 -14.60 32.15
C ALA A 177 -47.90 -13.94 33.47
N ALA A 178 -48.76 -13.09 34.03
CA ALA A 178 -48.51 -12.44 35.30
C ALA A 178 -48.34 -13.44 36.49
N ASP A 179 -48.87 -14.63 36.35
CA ASP A 179 -48.74 -15.74 37.29
C ASP A 179 -47.50 -16.61 37.06
N GLY A 180 -46.68 -16.28 36.08
CA GLY A 180 -45.46 -17.02 35.69
C GLY A 180 -45.71 -18.22 34.77
N ARG A 181 -46.93 -18.47 34.34
CA ARG A 181 -47.26 -19.53 33.40
C ARG A 181 -46.77 -19.17 32.00
N PRO A 182 -46.03 -20.05 31.29
CA PRO A 182 -45.57 -19.77 29.94
C PRO A 182 -46.75 -19.72 28.96
N LEU A 183 -46.94 -18.59 28.32
CA LEU A 183 -47.97 -18.36 27.30
C LEU A 183 -47.55 -18.74 25.91
N GLY A 184 -46.25 -18.61 25.61
CA GLY A 184 -45.72 -18.89 24.28
C GLY A 184 -44.31 -18.35 24.11
N VAL A 185 -43.92 -18.20 22.88
CA VAL A 185 -42.58 -17.70 22.49
C VAL A 185 -42.72 -16.66 21.39
N VAL A 186 -42.05 -15.54 21.52
CA VAL A 186 -41.83 -14.59 20.47
C VAL A 186 -40.48 -14.89 19.81
N ILE A 187 -40.46 -14.92 18.50
CA ILE A 187 -39.29 -15.27 17.71
C ILE A 187 -39.04 -14.19 16.65
N ALA A 188 -37.82 -13.70 16.58
CA ALA A 188 -37.32 -12.88 15.47
C ALA A 188 -36.35 -13.70 14.62
N LYS A 189 -36.65 -13.84 13.34
CA LYS A 189 -35.78 -14.47 12.36
C LYS A 189 -34.93 -13.39 11.69
N VAL A 190 -33.63 -13.62 11.63
CA VAL A 190 -32.66 -12.74 10.96
C VAL A 190 -31.99 -13.50 9.82
N GLU A 191 -32.05 -12.94 8.65
CA GLU A 191 -31.33 -13.44 7.47
C GLU A 191 -30.12 -12.55 7.19
N PHE A 192 -29.00 -13.14 6.84
CA PHE A 192 -27.73 -12.44 6.66
C PHE A 192 -27.35 -12.23 5.19
N ASN A 193 -28.30 -12.38 4.25
CA ASN A 193 -28.03 -12.30 2.82
C ASN A 193 -27.33 -11.02 2.39
N ARG A 194 -27.70 -9.87 2.99
CA ARG A 194 -27.06 -8.59 2.72
C ARG A 194 -25.62 -8.56 3.23
N LEU A 195 -25.38 -9.01 4.44
CA LEU A 195 -24.05 -9.10 5.04
C LEU A 195 -23.13 -10.04 4.24
N GLU A 196 -23.65 -11.19 3.83
CA GLU A 196 -22.92 -12.16 2.98
C GLU A 196 -22.59 -11.57 1.61
N SER A 197 -23.51 -10.81 1.02
CA SER A 197 -23.28 -10.08 -0.23
C SER A 197 -22.20 -9.01 -0.06
N ASP A 198 -22.24 -8.24 1.02
CA ASP A 198 -21.24 -7.22 1.35
C ASP A 198 -19.85 -7.85 1.59
N TRP A 199 -19.82 -9.05 2.17
CA TRP A 199 -18.57 -9.81 2.32
C TRP A 199 -17.99 -10.26 0.98
N ASN A 200 -18.83 -10.55 0.00
CA ASN A 200 -18.41 -11.00 -1.34
C ASN A 200 -17.79 -9.86 -2.17
N ILE A 201 -18.15 -8.58 -1.91
CA ILE A 201 -17.63 -7.41 -2.64
C ILE A 201 -16.09 -7.33 -2.56
N GLY A 202 -15.48 -7.78 -1.48
CA GLY A 202 -14.03 -7.80 -1.30
C GLY A 202 -13.29 -8.92 -2.04
N GLY A 203 -14.01 -9.88 -2.62
CA GLY A 203 -13.43 -11.02 -3.36
C GLY A 203 -12.68 -12.04 -2.50
N LYS A 204 -12.49 -11.76 -1.20
CA LYS A 204 -11.80 -12.64 -0.26
C LYS A 204 -12.81 -13.51 0.46
N PRO A 205 -12.63 -14.84 0.49
CA PRO A 205 -13.59 -15.72 1.11
C PRO A 205 -13.68 -15.53 2.62
N VAL A 206 -14.91 -15.46 3.12
CA VAL A 206 -15.23 -15.36 4.55
C VAL A 206 -16.35 -16.34 4.85
N TYR A 207 -16.24 -17.03 5.97
CA TYR A 207 -17.31 -17.88 6.46
C TYR A 207 -17.33 -17.92 7.99
N VAL A 208 -18.48 -18.16 8.55
CA VAL A 208 -18.70 -18.31 9.99
C VAL A 208 -19.18 -19.71 10.27
N VAL A 209 -18.58 -20.35 11.25
CA VAL A 209 -18.94 -21.70 11.67
C VAL A 209 -19.50 -21.74 13.08
N ASP A 210 -20.34 -22.72 13.31
CA ASP A 210 -20.81 -23.04 14.66
C ASP A 210 -19.80 -23.89 15.45
N ARG A 211 -20.13 -24.24 16.68
CA ARG A 211 -19.33 -25.12 17.54
C ARG A 211 -19.05 -26.52 16.98
N ASN A 212 -19.83 -26.95 15.98
CA ASN A 212 -19.65 -28.22 15.30
C ASN A 212 -18.80 -28.11 14.04
N GLY A 213 -18.35 -26.89 13.68
CA GLY A 213 -17.61 -26.62 12.46
C GLY A 213 -18.48 -26.55 11.21
N VAL A 214 -19.80 -26.41 11.33
CA VAL A 214 -20.74 -26.25 10.22
C VAL A 214 -20.77 -24.79 9.78
N VAL A 215 -20.62 -24.53 8.49
CA VAL A 215 -20.69 -23.20 7.91
C VAL A 215 -22.12 -22.67 7.94
N LEU A 216 -22.34 -21.64 8.71
CA LEU A 216 -23.62 -20.95 8.86
C LEU A 216 -23.81 -19.87 7.81
N MET A 217 -22.85 -18.95 7.74
CA MET A 217 -22.82 -17.79 6.86
C MET A 217 -21.53 -17.79 6.07
N THR A 218 -21.60 -17.32 4.83
CA THR A 218 -20.40 -17.31 3.97
C THR A 218 -20.56 -16.34 2.80
N SER A 219 -19.45 -15.74 2.38
CA SER A 219 -19.37 -15.02 1.11
C SER A 219 -19.38 -15.95 -0.12
N VAL A 220 -19.34 -17.27 0.10
CA VAL A 220 -19.27 -18.32 -0.91
C VAL A 220 -20.49 -19.23 -0.77
N PRO A 221 -21.58 -18.99 -1.49
CA PRO A 221 -22.84 -19.72 -1.29
C PRO A 221 -22.70 -21.26 -1.29
N GLU A 222 -21.78 -21.79 -2.07
CA GLU A 222 -21.53 -23.23 -2.21
C GLU A 222 -20.92 -23.87 -0.96
N TRP A 223 -20.40 -23.04 -0.01
CA TRP A 223 -19.83 -23.54 1.25
C TRP A 223 -20.83 -23.63 2.38
N ARG A 224 -22.01 -23.04 2.21
CA ARG A 224 -23.04 -23.07 3.26
C ARG A 224 -23.41 -24.49 3.61
N PHE A 225 -23.51 -24.76 4.89
CA PHE A 225 -23.78 -26.07 5.50
C PHE A 225 -22.73 -27.15 5.23
N LYS A 226 -21.58 -26.78 4.61
CA LYS A 226 -20.42 -27.68 4.63
C LYS A 226 -19.68 -27.59 5.98
N THR A 227 -18.77 -28.50 6.21
CA THR A 227 -18.05 -28.61 7.49
C THR A 227 -16.56 -28.37 7.30
N VAL A 228 -15.91 -27.71 8.25
CA VAL A 228 -14.47 -27.47 8.22
C VAL A 228 -13.66 -28.76 8.36
N ALA A 229 -14.17 -29.69 9.13
CA ALA A 229 -13.60 -31.03 9.34
C ALA A 229 -14.69 -32.10 9.24
N PRO A 230 -14.33 -33.35 8.99
CA PRO A 230 -15.29 -34.44 9.02
C PRO A 230 -15.99 -34.53 10.38
N ILE A 231 -17.30 -34.60 10.38
CA ILE A 231 -18.12 -34.78 11.59
C ILE A 231 -18.30 -36.27 11.81
N ASP A 232 -18.14 -36.72 13.06
CA ASP A 232 -18.40 -38.10 13.45
C ASP A 232 -19.89 -38.48 13.23
N GLU A 233 -20.14 -39.76 13.04
CA GLU A 233 -21.46 -40.25 12.68
C GLU A 233 -22.51 -40.01 13.78
N ALA A 234 -22.11 -40.09 15.04
CA ALA A 234 -22.99 -39.85 16.18
C ALA A 234 -23.46 -38.38 16.21
N ARG A 235 -22.53 -37.46 16.01
CA ARG A 235 -22.83 -36.02 15.97
C ARG A 235 -23.64 -35.65 14.72
N ARG A 236 -23.32 -36.26 13.55
CA ARG A 236 -24.09 -36.09 12.32
C ARG A 236 -25.53 -36.50 12.51
N LYS A 237 -25.77 -37.63 13.18
CA LYS A 237 -27.12 -38.13 13.50
C LYS A 237 -27.88 -37.13 14.37
N VAL A 238 -27.28 -36.60 15.43
CA VAL A 238 -27.88 -35.57 16.29
C VAL A 238 -28.28 -34.33 15.53
N ILE A 239 -27.37 -33.81 14.66
CA ILE A 239 -27.66 -32.64 13.83
C ILE A 239 -28.79 -32.95 12.83
N SER A 240 -28.79 -34.12 12.20
CA SER A 240 -29.84 -34.54 11.25
C SER A 240 -31.21 -34.69 11.94
N GLU A 241 -31.24 -35.29 13.13
CA GLU A 241 -32.47 -35.44 13.92
C GLU A 241 -33.06 -34.12 14.38
N SER A 242 -32.24 -33.12 14.64
CA SER A 242 -32.68 -31.76 15.01
C SER A 242 -33.30 -30.99 13.83
N LEU A 243 -33.14 -31.48 12.59
CA LEU A 243 -33.56 -30.79 11.36
C LEU A 243 -33.01 -29.35 11.25
N GLN A 244 -31.89 -29.07 11.94
CA GLN A 244 -31.28 -27.72 11.99
C GLN A 244 -30.95 -27.24 10.58
N PHE A 245 -30.33 -28.08 9.78
CA PHE A 245 -29.94 -27.75 8.42
C PHE A 245 -30.80 -28.52 7.34
N GLY A 246 -31.96 -28.99 7.73
CA GLY A 246 -32.82 -29.78 6.84
C GLY A 246 -32.18 -31.11 6.41
N ASN A 247 -32.21 -31.42 5.13
CA ASN A 247 -31.62 -32.63 4.56
C ASN A 247 -30.22 -32.42 3.95
N GLU A 248 -29.50 -31.38 4.37
CA GLU A 248 -28.17 -31.11 3.83
C GLU A 248 -27.17 -32.20 4.21
N THR A 249 -26.30 -32.53 3.29
CA THR A 249 -25.35 -33.66 3.45
C THR A 249 -24.21 -33.38 4.39
N LEU A 250 -24.00 -32.12 4.82
CA LEU A 250 -22.88 -31.65 5.66
C LEU A 250 -21.52 -32.13 5.11
N ALA A 251 -21.32 -31.98 3.80
CA ALA A 251 -20.07 -32.37 3.14
C ALA A 251 -18.91 -31.49 3.65
N THR A 252 -17.72 -32.06 3.69
CA THR A 252 -16.52 -31.31 4.12
C THR A 252 -16.12 -30.29 3.06
N LEU A 253 -15.66 -29.12 3.49
CA LEU A 253 -15.10 -28.09 2.62
C LEU A 253 -13.92 -28.66 1.80
N PRO A 254 -13.76 -28.25 0.55
CA PRO A 254 -12.72 -28.77 -0.35
C PRO A 254 -11.35 -28.14 -0.03
N PHE A 255 -10.97 -28.15 1.24
CA PHE A 255 -9.71 -27.59 1.71
C PHE A 255 -8.69 -28.68 1.99
N ARG A 256 -7.44 -28.43 1.62
CA ARG A 256 -6.31 -29.28 1.96
C ARG A 256 -5.32 -28.48 2.78
N PRO A 257 -4.63 -29.08 3.76
CA PRO A 257 -3.54 -28.40 4.44
C PRO A 257 -2.45 -28.06 3.43
N ALA A 258 -2.05 -26.80 3.35
CA ALA A 258 -0.90 -26.37 2.58
C ALA A 258 0.37 -26.47 3.44
N ARG A 259 1.55 -26.66 2.80
CA ARG A 259 2.81 -26.72 3.52
C ARG A 259 3.11 -25.34 4.13
N SER A 260 3.09 -25.24 5.44
CA SER A 260 3.61 -24.08 6.15
C SER A 260 5.12 -24.01 5.96
N SER A 261 5.64 -22.89 5.48
CA SER A 261 7.07 -22.62 5.42
C SER A 261 7.45 -21.84 6.68
N GLY A 262 7.70 -22.54 7.77
CA GLY A 262 8.46 -22.00 8.93
C GLY A 262 7.74 -21.10 9.93
N ASP A 263 6.64 -20.46 9.60
CA ASP A 263 5.82 -19.69 10.54
C ASP A 263 4.56 -20.50 10.90
N ASP A 264 4.14 -20.46 12.18
CA ASP A 264 2.99 -21.20 12.76
C ASP A 264 1.60 -20.80 12.19
N VAL A 265 1.57 -20.21 11.01
CA VAL A 265 0.34 -19.70 10.40
C VAL A 265 -0.31 -20.78 9.53
N PRO A 266 -1.55 -21.19 9.81
CA PRO A 266 -2.21 -22.26 9.08
C PRO A 266 -2.53 -21.82 7.64
N LEU A 267 -1.81 -22.36 6.68
CA LEU A 267 -2.10 -22.24 5.27
C LEU A 267 -3.03 -23.36 4.81
N ILE A 268 -4.01 -23.00 4.03
CA ILE A 268 -4.91 -23.97 3.38
C ILE A 268 -4.88 -23.79 1.86
N HIS A 269 -4.92 -24.89 1.16
CA HIS A 269 -5.10 -24.90 -0.30
C HIS A 269 -6.58 -25.04 -0.62
N VAL A 270 -7.10 -24.09 -1.40
CA VAL A 270 -8.49 -24.12 -1.90
C VAL A 270 -8.46 -24.57 -3.35
N ASP A 271 -9.09 -25.70 -3.63
CA ASP A 271 -9.20 -26.29 -4.98
C ASP A 271 -10.67 -26.34 -5.39
N GLU A 272 -11.22 -25.21 -5.82
CA GLU A 272 -12.61 -25.10 -6.23
C GLU A 272 -12.72 -24.52 -7.65
N PRO A 273 -13.52 -25.14 -8.54
CA PRO A 273 -13.75 -24.62 -9.88
C PRO A 273 -14.37 -23.22 -9.84
N GLY A 274 -13.83 -22.29 -10.63
CA GLY A 274 -14.33 -20.91 -10.72
C GLY A 274 -13.73 -19.93 -9.71
N ARG A 275 -12.80 -20.37 -8.86
CA ARG A 275 -12.04 -19.53 -7.95
C ARG A 275 -10.54 -19.58 -8.23
N GLU A 276 -9.82 -18.57 -7.75
CA GLU A 276 -8.36 -18.57 -7.79
C GLU A 276 -7.84 -19.77 -6.98
N ARG A 277 -7.36 -20.78 -7.69
CA ARG A 277 -6.69 -21.92 -7.05
C ARG A 277 -5.41 -21.45 -6.41
N GLY A 278 -5.24 -21.73 -5.13
CA GLY A 278 -4.03 -21.27 -4.46
C GLY A 278 -4.05 -21.47 -2.95
N ASP A 279 -2.98 -21.00 -2.34
CA ASP A 279 -2.82 -21.06 -0.92
C ASP A 279 -3.37 -19.79 -0.28
N TYR A 280 -4.14 -19.99 0.77
CA TYR A 280 -4.77 -18.96 1.57
C TYR A 280 -4.27 -19.04 3.00
N LEU A 281 -4.00 -17.88 3.57
CA LEU A 281 -3.85 -17.70 5.00
C LEU A 281 -5.23 -17.80 5.64
N ARG A 282 -5.44 -18.74 6.55
CA ARG A 282 -6.69 -18.88 7.30
C ARG A 282 -6.56 -18.24 8.66
N LEU A 283 -7.28 -17.16 8.87
CA LEU A 283 -7.43 -16.52 10.17
C LEU A 283 -8.75 -16.97 10.81
N GLU A 284 -8.66 -17.43 12.06
CA GLU A 284 -9.79 -17.85 12.86
C GLU A 284 -9.98 -16.86 14.01
N THR A 285 -11.15 -16.26 14.10
CA THR A 285 -11.45 -15.28 15.15
C THR A 285 -12.82 -15.57 15.75
N PRO A 286 -12.92 -15.71 17.08
CA PRO A 286 -14.20 -15.94 17.75
C PRO A 286 -15.10 -14.71 17.55
N VAL A 287 -16.40 -14.97 17.31
CA VAL A 287 -17.42 -13.92 17.24
C VAL A 287 -17.93 -13.65 18.65
N PRO A 288 -17.71 -12.44 19.19
CA PRO A 288 -18.14 -12.11 20.55
C PRO A 288 -19.63 -12.39 20.79
N THR A 289 -19.98 -12.73 22.02
CA THR A 289 -21.36 -13.02 22.45
C THR A 289 -22.01 -14.22 21.78
N THR A 290 -21.28 -15.00 20.99
CA THR A 290 -21.76 -16.21 20.33
C THR A 290 -20.82 -17.40 20.56
N THR A 291 -21.20 -18.59 20.11
CA THR A 291 -20.32 -19.76 20.04
C THR A 291 -19.72 -19.95 18.63
N TRP A 292 -19.76 -18.91 17.84
CA TRP A 292 -19.35 -18.96 16.45
C TRP A 292 -17.90 -18.53 16.28
N THR A 293 -17.27 -19.02 15.22
CA THR A 293 -15.93 -18.59 14.80
C THR A 293 -16.00 -18.08 13.37
N LEU A 294 -15.49 -16.89 13.15
CA LEU A 294 -15.30 -16.34 11.82
C LEU A 294 -13.96 -16.82 11.25
N HIS A 295 -13.99 -17.37 10.07
CA HIS A 295 -12.82 -17.75 9.27
C HIS A 295 -12.68 -16.77 8.10
N TYR A 296 -11.53 -16.14 8.02
CA TYR A 296 -11.18 -15.24 6.94
C TYR A 296 -10.05 -15.83 6.12
N LEU A 297 -10.19 -15.86 4.81
CA LEU A 297 -9.21 -16.43 3.89
C LEU A 297 -8.54 -15.31 3.08
N GLN A 298 -7.27 -15.06 3.38
CA GLN A 298 -6.43 -14.11 2.65
C GLN A 298 -5.63 -14.84 1.58
N PRO A 299 -5.79 -14.53 0.28
CA PRO A 299 -4.96 -15.13 -0.76
C PRO A 299 -3.51 -14.68 -0.59
N VAL A 300 -2.57 -15.65 -0.54
CA VAL A 300 -1.16 -15.38 -0.30
C VAL A 300 -0.42 -15.03 -1.59
N ALA A 301 -0.79 -15.65 -2.70
CA ALA A 301 -0.08 -15.53 -3.96
C ALA A 301 0.09 -14.10 -4.49
N PRO A 302 -0.93 -13.21 -4.47
CA PRO A 302 -0.76 -11.85 -4.97
C PRO A 302 0.26 -11.04 -4.17
N ALA A 303 0.16 -11.07 -2.84
CA ALA A 303 1.09 -10.37 -1.95
C ALA A 303 2.52 -10.93 -2.07
N LEU A 304 2.63 -12.26 -2.10
CA LEU A 304 3.91 -12.96 -2.24
C LEU A 304 4.60 -12.63 -3.58
N ASN A 305 3.85 -12.70 -4.68
CA ASN A 305 4.40 -12.40 -6.00
C ASN A 305 4.79 -10.92 -6.15
N ALA A 306 4.05 -10.01 -5.53
CA ALA A 306 4.41 -8.59 -5.49
C ALA A 306 5.69 -8.36 -4.67
N ALA A 307 5.77 -8.89 -3.47
CA ALA A 307 6.92 -8.74 -2.58
C ALA A 307 8.21 -9.36 -3.18
N ILE A 308 8.11 -10.56 -3.79
CA ILE A 308 9.24 -11.19 -4.47
C ILE A 308 9.72 -10.32 -5.65
N ARG A 309 8.80 -9.78 -6.46
CA ARG A 309 9.18 -8.91 -7.57
C ARG A 309 9.87 -7.63 -7.08
N GLU A 310 9.31 -6.98 -6.07
CA GLU A 310 9.90 -5.79 -5.47
C GLU A 310 11.26 -6.10 -4.85
N GLY A 311 11.37 -7.18 -4.07
CA GLY A 311 12.62 -7.62 -3.47
C GLY A 311 13.71 -7.88 -4.52
N ARG A 312 13.37 -8.55 -5.62
CA ARG A 312 14.30 -8.80 -6.73
C ARG A 312 14.72 -7.52 -7.45
N VAL A 313 13.79 -6.60 -7.66
CA VAL A 313 14.10 -5.29 -8.27
C VAL A 313 15.07 -4.51 -7.39
N VAL A 314 14.81 -4.44 -6.07
CA VAL A 314 15.70 -3.78 -5.11
C VAL A 314 17.06 -4.46 -5.07
N ALA A 315 17.09 -5.79 -5.01
CA ALA A 315 18.33 -6.57 -5.02
C ALA A 315 19.16 -6.30 -6.30
N LEU A 316 18.51 -6.32 -7.47
CA LEU A 316 19.19 -6.04 -8.73
C LEU A 316 19.65 -4.57 -8.82
N ALA A 317 18.83 -3.63 -8.38
CA ALA A 317 19.17 -2.21 -8.37
C ALA A 317 20.38 -1.90 -7.46
N THR A 318 20.56 -2.66 -6.39
CA THR A 318 21.73 -2.53 -5.49
C THR A 318 22.95 -3.26 -6.02
N LEU A 319 22.77 -4.45 -6.59
CA LEU A 319 23.89 -5.27 -7.11
C LEU A 319 24.50 -4.70 -8.40
N MET A 320 23.67 -4.20 -9.33
CA MET A 320 24.17 -3.70 -10.62
C MET A 320 25.23 -2.59 -10.49
N PRO A 321 25.05 -1.54 -9.66
CA PRO A 321 26.08 -0.54 -9.44
C PRO A 321 27.37 -1.13 -8.84
N LEU A 322 27.24 -2.06 -7.88
CA LEU A 322 28.39 -2.71 -7.25
C LEU A 322 29.15 -3.59 -8.24
N MET A 323 28.44 -4.33 -9.08
CA MET A 323 29.04 -5.09 -10.19
C MET A 323 29.78 -4.16 -11.15
N GLY A 324 29.13 -3.06 -11.54
CA GLY A 324 29.72 -2.05 -12.41
C GLY A 324 30.98 -1.42 -11.81
N LEU A 325 30.94 -1.07 -10.53
CA LEU A 325 32.10 -0.51 -9.82
C LEU A 325 33.24 -1.52 -9.70
N SER A 326 32.94 -2.78 -9.39
CA SER A 326 33.94 -3.84 -9.30
C SER A 326 34.59 -4.16 -10.68
N ALA A 327 33.77 -4.20 -11.72
CA ALA A 327 34.22 -4.37 -13.09
C ALA A 327 35.09 -3.17 -13.54
N LEU A 328 34.66 -1.94 -13.23
CA LEU A 328 35.41 -0.73 -13.50
C LEU A 328 36.74 -0.71 -12.74
N TRP A 329 36.72 -1.13 -11.46
CA TRP A 329 37.94 -1.26 -10.65
C TRP A 329 38.91 -2.29 -11.24
N LEU A 330 38.42 -3.49 -11.63
CA LEU A 330 39.26 -4.51 -12.25
C LEU A 330 39.80 -4.05 -13.61
N TRP A 331 38.96 -3.38 -14.40
CA TRP A 331 39.37 -2.81 -15.68
C TRP A 331 40.45 -1.73 -15.49
N ARG A 332 40.25 -0.79 -14.53
CA ARG A 332 41.27 0.19 -14.19
C ARG A 332 42.57 -0.45 -13.72
N ARG A 333 42.45 -1.46 -12.83
CA ARG A 333 43.61 -2.21 -12.36
C ARG A 333 44.36 -2.89 -13.49
N HIS A 334 43.66 -3.51 -14.42
CA HIS A 334 44.30 -4.13 -15.59
C HIS A 334 44.93 -3.08 -16.52
N LYS A 335 44.29 -1.94 -16.68
CA LYS A 335 44.82 -0.82 -17.45
C LYS A 335 46.12 -0.28 -16.86
N THR A 336 46.13 -0.01 -15.55
CA THR A 336 47.34 0.49 -14.89
C THR A 336 48.46 -0.53 -14.83
N LEU A 337 48.14 -1.82 -14.70
CA LEU A 337 49.14 -2.89 -14.79
C LEU A 337 49.72 -3.00 -16.18
N LYS A 338 48.88 -2.85 -17.21
CA LYS A 338 49.35 -2.86 -18.61
C LYS A 338 50.25 -1.66 -18.91
N GLU A 339 49.84 -0.47 -18.44
CA GLU A 339 50.64 0.75 -18.58
C GLU A 339 52.00 0.61 -17.85
N LYS A 340 52.03 0.01 -16.67
CA LYS A 340 53.27 -0.29 -15.96
C LYS A 340 54.14 -1.33 -16.65
N GLU A 341 53.52 -2.40 -17.18
CA GLU A 341 54.27 -3.41 -17.97
C GLU A 341 54.85 -2.79 -19.25
N GLU A 342 54.09 -1.91 -19.94
CA GLU A 342 54.54 -1.18 -21.12
C GLU A 342 55.63 -0.17 -20.75
N GLU A 343 55.49 0.55 -19.64
CA GLU A 343 56.50 1.46 -19.12
C GLU A 343 57.80 0.71 -18.73
N GLN A 344 57.65 -0.46 -18.05
CA GLN A 344 58.82 -1.28 -17.70
C GLN A 344 59.51 -1.86 -18.91
N ARG A 345 58.73 -2.30 -19.93
CA ARG A 345 59.29 -2.74 -21.23
C ARG A 345 59.97 -1.59 -21.95
N ALA A 346 59.32 -0.42 -21.97
CA ALA A 346 59.89 0.76 -22.56
C ALA A 346 61.16 1.21 -21.82
N ARG A 347 61.18 1.10 -20.47
CA ARG A 347 62.37 1.37 -19.66
C ARG A 347 63.48 0.34 -19.94
N ALA A 348 63.14 -0.97 -19.93
CA ALA A 348 64.14 -2.03 -20.23
C ALA A 348 64.68 -1.89 -21.64
N GLU A 349 63.83 -1.55 -22.64
CA GLU A 349 64.26 -1.26 -24.02
C GLU A 349 65.11 0.00 -24.06
N LEU A 350 64.68 1.03 -23.31
CA LEU A 350 65.42 2.26 -23.18
C LEU A 350 66.77 2.07 -22.50
N GLU A 351 66.81 1.26 -21.42
CA GLU A 351 68.06 0.90 -20.75
C GLU A 351 69.00 0.13 -21.64
N MET A 352 68.50 -0.84 -22.42
CA MET A 352 69.29 -1.51 -23.45
C MET A 352 69.81 -0.57 -24.54
N LYS A 353 68.91 0.34 -25.02
CA LYS A 353 69.28 1.36 -25.99
C LYS A 353 70.24 2.40 -25.40
N VAL A 354 70.06 2.74 -24.12
CA VAL A 354 70.98 3.63 -23.39
C VAL A 354 72.31 2.94 -23.14
N GLN A 355 72.34 1.65 -22.79
CA GLN A 355 73.60 0.90 -22.70
C GLN A 355 74.30 0.76 -24.03
N GLU A 356 73.56 0.46 -25.11
CA GLU A 356 74.10 0.39 -26.44
C GLU A 356 74.61 1.76 -26.92
N ARG A 357 73.87 2.84 -26.65
CA ARG A 357 74.29 4.18 -26.97
C ARG A 357 75.30 4.79 -26.00
N THR A 358 75.30 4.37 -24.73
CA THR A 358 76.35 4.80 -23.79
C THR A 358 77.70 4.25 -24.23
N ARG A 359 77.73 3.12 -24.89
CA ARG A 359 78.89 2.64 -25.59
C ARG A 359 79.24 3.48 -26.84
N ASP A 360 78.22 4.04 -27.48
CA ASP A 360 78.40 4.93 -28.64
C ASP A 360 78.60 6.41 -28.25
N LEU A 361 78.19 6.79 -27.05
CA LEU A 361 78.16 8.16 -26.54
C LEU A 361 79.47 8.66 -25.94
N THR A 362 80.44 7.83 -25.83
CA THR A 362 81.83 8.33 -25.78
C THR A 362 82.17 9.13 -27.04
N LYS A 363 81.25 9.23 -27.95
CA LYS A 363 81.41 9.82 -29.27
C LYS A 363 80.44 10.93 -29.65
N THR A 364 79.83 11.66 -28.84
CA THR A 364 79.25 12.86 -29.50
C THR A 364 78.30 13.71 -28.65
N ARG A 365 78.36 14.93 -28.90
CA ARG A 365 77.61 16.12 -28.48
C ARG A 365 76.09 16.13 -28.75
N ASP A 366 75.57 15.07 -29.37
CA ASP A 366 74.17 15.09 -29.81
C ASP A 366 73.13 14.72 -28.75
N HIS A 367 73.64 14.38 -27.56
CA HIS A 367 72.80 13.96 -26.47
C HIS A 367 71.92 15.06 -25.84
N LEU A 368 72.40 16.31 -25.86
CA LEU A 368 71.67 17.40 -25.19
C LEU A 368 70.36 17.82 -25.92
N GLN A 369 70.32 17.62 -27.23
CA GLN A 369 69.11 17.99 -27.99
C GLN A 369 67.97 16.98 -27.85
N ALA A 370 68.27 15.70 -27.67
CA ALA A 370 67.25 14.68 -27.48
C ALA A 370 66.57 14.77 -26.11
N GLU A 371 67.30 15.26 -25.08
CA GLU A 371 66.77 15.40 -23.74
C GLU A 371 65.73 16.52 -23.62
N ILE A 372 65.90 17.60 -24.32
CA ILE A 372 64.98 18.73 -24.36
C ILE A 372 63.66 18.33 -25.01
N ALA A 373 63.70 17.55 -26.07
CA ALA A 373 62.49 17.07 -26.78
C ALA A 373 61.67 16.09 -25.94
N LEU A 374 62.35 15.30 -25.09
CA LEU A 374 61.66 14.35 -24.17
C LEU A 374 60.95 15.07 -23.05
N HIS A 375 61.52 16.16 -22.55
CA HIS A 375 60.93 16.92 -21.46
C HIS A 375 59.66 17.71 -21.87
N GLU A 376 59.61 18.21 -23.12
CA GLU A 376 58.41 18.87 -23.65
C GLU A 376 57.26 17.91 -23.87
N LYS A 377 57.53 16.66 -24.27
CA LYS A 377 56.52 15.66 -24.48
C LYS A 377 55.85 15.19 -23.17
N THR A 378 56.66 15.00 -22.12
CA THR A 378 56.19 14.58 -20.80
C THR A 378 55.32 15.62 -20.14
N THR A 379 55.61 16.90 -20.36
CA THR A 379 54.80 18.00 -19.84
C THR A 379 53.43 18.11 -20.51
N GLY A 380 53.35 17.73 -21.79
CA GLY A 380 52.07 17.65 -22.55
C GLY A 380 51.17 16.52 -22.10
N GLU A 381 51.73 15.34 -21.80
CA GLU A 381 50.98 14.17 -21.34
C GLU A 381 50.41 14.36 -19.89
N LEU A 382 51.16 15.01 -19.01
CA LEU A 382 50.71 15.36 -17.65
C LEU A 382 49.46 16.29 -17.65
N ARG A 383 49.40 17.24 -18.60
CA ARG A 383 48.21 18.11 -18.75
C ARG A 383 46.96 17.37 -19.20
N ASN A 384 47.11 16.36 -20.03
CA ASN A 384 45.95 15.57 -20.48
C ASN A 384 45.37 14.67 -19.38
N VAL A 385 46.23 14.02 -18.57
CA VAL A 385 45.78 13.19 -17.42
C VAL A 385 45.09 14.05 -16.35
N GLN A 386 45.55 15.27 -16.13
CA GLN A 386 44.86 16.21 -15.21
C GLN A 386 43.45 16.57 -15.72
N HIS A 387 43.25 16.69 -17.02
CA HIS A 387 41.95 16.99 -17.60
C HIS A 387 40.96 15.82 -17.45
N GLU A 388 41.42 14.58 -17.64
CA GLU A 388 40.60 13.37 -17.47
C GLU A 388 40.18 13.13 -16.02
N LEU A 389 41.07 13.39 -15.03
CA LEU A 389 40.77 13.29 -13.61
C LEU A 389 39.67 14.28 -13.15
N VAL A 390 39.70 15.50 -13.68
CA VAL A 390 38.68 16.51 -13.38
C VAL A 390 37.31 16.10 -13.95
N GLN A 391 37.30 15.45 -15.10
CA GLN A 391 36.07 15.01 -15.75
C GLN A 391 35.45 13.78 -15.05
N ALA A 392 36.29 12.83 -14.60
CA ALA A 392 35.85 11.68 -13.80
C ALA A 392 35.24 12.06 -12.45
N ASN A 393 35.84 13.04 -11.76
CA ASN A 393 35.33 13.55 -10.50
C ASN A 393 33.94 14.24 -10.66
N ARG A 394 33.73 14.96 -11.79
CA ARG A 394 32.42 15.56 -12.11
C ARG A 394 31.31 14.52 -12.30
N LEU A 395 31.61 13.42 -12.97
CA LEU A 395 30.64 12.33 -13.20
C LEU A 395 30.28 11.62 -11.89
N SER A 396 31.25 11.45 -10.98
CA SER A 396 31.02 10.84 -9.66
C SER A 396 30.06 11.65 -8.79
N ILE A 397 30.27 12.97 -8.75
CA ILE A 397 29.38 13.88 -7.99
C ILE A 397 27.98 13.89 -8.60
N LEU A 398 27.87 13.88 -9.94
CA LEU A 398 26.57 13.86 -10.62
C LEU A 398 25.78 12.57 -10.32
N GLY A 399 26.48 11.43 -10.22
CA GLY A 399 25.87 10.14 -9.87
C GLY A 399 25.33 10.10 -8.43
N GLN A 400 26.09 10.65 -7.46
CA GLN A 400 25.64 10.72 -6.07
C GLN A 400 24.39 11.62 -5.90
N VAL A 401 24.39 12.76 -6.56
CA VAL A 401 23.26 13.70 -6.53
C VAL A 401 22.01 13.06 -7.17
N ALA A 402 22.18 12.38 -8.32
CA ALA A 402 21.07 11.73 -9.01
C ALA A 402 20.43 10.61 -8.16
N ALA A 403 21.22 9.85 -7.41
CA ALA A 403 20.71 8.81 -6.52
C ALA A 403 19.93 9.39 -5.34
N GLY A 404 20.41 10.50 -4.73
CA GLY A 404 19.70 11.20 -3.66
C GLY A 404 18.36 11.75 -4.11
N VAL A 405 18.34 12.44 -5.25
CA VAL A 405 17.10 13.01 -5.82
C VAL A 405 16.09 11.93 -6.22
N ALA A 406 16.55 10.81 -6.78
CA ALA A 406 15.66 9.70 -7.09
C ALA A 406 14.97 9.15 -5.83
N HIS A 407 15.69 9.10 -4.71
CA HIS A 407 15.12 8.67 -3.44
C HIS A 407 14.07 9.68 -2.90
N GLU A 408 14.39 10.96 -2.95
CA GLU A 408 13.49 12.04 -2.49
C GLU A 408 12.25 12.22 -3.37
N ILE A 409 12.31 11.88 -4.66
CA ILE A 409 11.14 11.86 -5.55
C ILE A 409 10.27 10.63 -5.28
N ASN A 410 10.86 9.47 -5.04
CA ASN A 410 10.10 8.24 -4.83
C ASN A 410 9.25 8.27 -3.54
N GLN A 411 9.70 8.98 -2.50
CA GLN A 411 8.94 9.12 -1.25
C GLN A 411 7.56 9.79 -1.45
N PRO A 412 7.48 11.02 -1.99
CA PRO A 412 6.17 11.65 -2.22
C PRO A 412 5.31 10.89 -3.24
N VAL A 413 5.91 10.25 -4.25
CA VAL A 413 5.19 9.42 -5.22
C VAL A 413 4.49 8.23 -4.56
N ALA A 414 5.18 7.54 -3.64
CA ALA A 414 4.58 6.45 -2.86
C ALA A 414 3.40 6.94 -2.00
N THR A 415 3.58 8.12 -1.39
CA THR A 415 2.54 8.74 -0.55
C THR A 415 1.33 9.21 -1.37
N ILE A 416 1.55 9.78 -2.56
CA ILE A 416 0.48 10.14 -3.52
C ILE A 416 -0.36 8.90 -3.85
N ARG A 417 0.29 7.78 -4.11
CA ARG A 417 -0.42 6.52 -4.43
C ARG A 417 -1.28 6.06 -3.26
N ALA A 418 -0.76 6.13 -2.04
CA ALA A 418 -1.51 5.77 -0.84
C ALA A 418 -2.74 6.66 -0.64
N PHE A 419 -2.59 7.98 -0.78
CA PHE A 419 -3.72 8.91 -0.70
C PHE A 419 -4.75 8.71 -1.81
N ALA A 420 -4.31 8.42 -3.04
CA ALA A 420 -5.20 8.15 -4.16
C ALA A 420 -6.03 6.87 -3.95
N ASP A 421 -5.40 5.79 -3.46
CA ASP A 421 -6.10 4.55 -3.14
C ASP A 421 -7.08 4.73 -1.96
N ASN A 422 -6.68 5.54 -0.96
CA ASN A 422 -7.53 5.90 0.16
C ASN A 422 -8.72 6.76 -0.30
N ALA A 423 -8.49 7.82 -1.07
CA ALA A 423 -9.54 8.66 -1.63
C ALA A 423 -10.55 7.83 -2.44
N ARG A 424 -10.07 6.92 -3.28
CA ARG A 424 -10.91 6.00 -4.05
C ARG A 424 -11.78 5.10 -3.15
N THR A 425 -11.24 4.69 -2.02
CA THR A 425 -11.95 3.87 -1.03
C THR A 425 -12.99 4.69 -0.28
N LEU A 426 -12.65 5.92 0.08
CA LEU A 426 -13.54 6.86 0.76
C LEU A 426 -14.70 7.29 -0.13
N LEU A 427 -14.44 7.54 -1.42
CA LEU A 427 -15.47 7.83 -2.41
C LEU A 427 -16.48 6.67 -2.55
N LYS A 428 -16.02 5.42 -2.53
CA LYS A 428 -16.91 4.24 -2.56
C LYS A 428 -17.76 4.10 -1.29
N ARG A 429 -17.37 4.76 -0.21
CA ARG A 429 -18.07 4.76 1.09
C ARG A 429 -18.87 6.05 1.34
N ASP A 430 -19.06 6.87 0.30
CA ASP A 430 -19.77 8.15 0.34
C ASP A 430 -19.18 9.17 1.34
N ARG A 431 -17.89 9.01 1.69
CA ARG A 431 -17.16 9.91 2.59
C ARG A 431 -16.43 10.98 1.78
N MET A 432 -17.23 11.88 1.16
CA MET A 432 -16.75 12.88 0.20
C MET A 432 -15.74 13.86 0.80
N SER A 433 -15.98 14.33 2.02
CA SER A 433 -15.09 15.30 2.71
C SER A 433 -13.67 14.75 2.89
N GLU A 434 -13.54 13.52 3.37
CA GLU A 434 -12.24 12.90 3.63
C GLU A 434 -11.55 12.45 2.34
N ALA A 435 -12.32 12.11 1.31
CA ALA A 435 -11.76 11.88 -0.02
C ALA A 435 -11.17 13.16 -0.61
N THR A 436 -11.83 14.30 -0.41
CA THR A 436 -11.36 15.63 -0.85
C THR A 436 -10.05 16.00 -0.14
N GLU A 437 -9.96 15.78 1.15
CA GLU A 437 -8.73 16.01 1.92
C GLU A 437 -7.55 15.16 1.39
N ASN A 438 -7.79 13.90 1.03
CA ASN A 438 -6.76 13.07 0.39
C ASN A 438 -6.34 13.61 -0.98
N LEU A 439 -7.27 14.17 -1.75
CA LEU A 439 -6.96 14.80 -3.03
C LEU A 439 -6.16 16.09 -2.87
N GLU A 440 -6.44 16.89 -1.84
CA GLU A 440 -5.66 18.09 -1.50
C GLU A 440 -4.23 17.71 -1.08
N ASN A 441 -4.07 16.66 -0.30
CA ASN A 441 -2.77 16.12 0.07
C ASN A 441 -1.97 15.62 -1.16
N ILE A 442 -2.63 15.02 -2.13
CA ILE A 442 -2.01 14.65 -3.41
C ILE A 442 -1.53 15.90 -4.16
N ALA A 443 -2.35 16.95 -4.22
CA ALA A 443 -1.98 18.19 -4.88
C ALA A 443 -0.74 18.84 -4.25
N ALA A 444 -0.69 18.92 -2.92
CA ALA A 444 0.46 19.44 -2.17
C ALA A 444 1.75 18.62 -2.42
N LEU A 445 1.65 17.29 -2.49
CA LEU A 445 2.79 16.42 -2.77
C LEU A 445 3.29 16.53 -4.22
N THR A 446 2.39 16.77 -5.18
CA THR A 446 2.80 17.01 -6.57
C THR A 446 3.52 18.34 -6.74
N GLU A 447 3.10 19.38 -6.01
CA GLU A 447 3.79 20.67 -5.98
C GLU A 447 5.20 20.54 -5.39
N ARG A 448 5.34 19.75 -4.33
CA ARG A 448 6.64 19.43 -3.74
C ARG A 448 7.57 18.71 -4.71
N ILE A 449 7.09 17.74 -5.51
CA ILE A 449 7.87 17.11 -6.59
C ILE A 449 8.30 18.14 -7.63
N GLY A 450 7.41 19.07 -7.97
CA GLY A 450 7.72 20.20 -8.87
C GLY A 450 8.89 21.04 -8.36
N THR A 451 8.93 21.33 -7.07
CA THR A 451 10.02 22.07 -6.42
C THR A 451 11.35 21.30 -6.51
N ILE A 452 11.37 20.02 -6.10
CA ILE A 452 12.56 19.15 -6.15
C ILE A 452 13.12 19.05 -7.59
N THR A 453 12.25 18.89 -8.57
CA THR A 453 12.67 18.81 -9.98
C THR A 453 13.12 20.17 -10.53
N GLY A 454 12.54 21.27 -10.05
CA GLY A 454 12.94 22.63 -10.31
C GLY A 454 14.37 22.92 -9.82
N ASP A 455 14.66 22.56 -8.59
CA ASP A 455 15.97 22.72 -7.97
C ASP A 455 17.06 21.91 -8.67
N LEU A 456 16.74 20.69 -9.10
CA LEU A 456 17.66 19.87 -9.88
C LEU A 456 17.98 20.50 -11.23
N LYS A 457 16.98 21.09 -11.91
CA LYS A 457 17.16 21.77 -13.19
C LYS A 457 18.07 22.99 -13.06
N ILE A 458 18.01 23.67 -11.92
CA ILE A 458 18.87 24.81 -11.59
C ILE A 458 20.31 24.33 -11.35
N LEU A 459 20.50 23.23 -10.62
CA LEU A 459 21.81 22.63 -10.35
C LEU A 459 22.51 22.11 -11.60
N ALA A 460 21.74 21.53 -12.53
CA ALA A 460 22.23 21.00 -13.81
C ALA A 460 22.64 22.10 -14.82
N ARG A 461 22.10 23.31 -14.68
CA ARG A 461 22.29 24.44 -15.61
C ARG A 461 23.46 25.35 -15.30
N LYS A 462 24.43 24.97 -14.45
CA LYS A 462 25.62 25.77 -14.15
C LYS A 462 26.60 25.85 -15.33
N GLY A 463 26.14 26.42 -16.44
CA GLY A 463 26.99 26.93 -17.52
C GLY A 463 27.54 28.31 -17.13
N ARG A 464 28.82 28.52 -17.40
CA ARG A 464 29.49 29.82 -17.29
C ARG A 464 28.68 30.87 -18.07
N THR A 465 27.93 31.70 -17.38
CA THR A 465 27.52 33.00 -17.92
C THR A 465 28.59 34.01 -17.47
N ALA A 466 29.31 34.57 -18.40
CA ALA A 466 30.20 35.65 -18.12
C ALA A 466 29.40 36.81 -17.51
N ALA A 467 29.95 37.46 -16.49
CA ALA A 467 29.36 38.66 -15.95
C ALA A 467 29.45 39.75 -17.00
N GLU A 468 28.34 40.35 -17.36
CA GLU A 468 28.21 41.45 -18.30
C GLU A 468 27.52 42.66 -17.65
N PRO A 469 27.69 43.87 -18.13
CA PRO A 469 26.97 45.04 -17.66
C PRO A 469 25.50 44.92 -17.99
N VAL A 470 24.64 44.74 -16.98
CA VAL A 470 23.20 44.56 -17.13
C VAL A 470 22.47 45.79 -16.60
N SER A 471 21.50 46.31 -17.35
CA SER A 471 20.60 47.38 -16.90
C SER A 471 19.71 46.86 -15.77
N LEU A 472 19.78 47.47 -14.61
CA LEU A 472 18.97 47.10 -13.45
C LEU A 472 17.47 47.37 -13.71
N LYS A 473 17.15 48.40 -14.46
CA LYS A 473 15.80 48.70 -14.90
C LYS A 473 15.18 47.54 -15.64
N LEU A 474 15.88 46.96 -16.62
CA LEU A 474 15.43 45.81 -17.40
C LEU A 474 15.29 44.54 -16.54
N VAL A 475 16.11 44.38 -15.51
CA VAL A 475 15.98 43.27 -14.55
C VAL A 475 14.73 43.40 -13.71
N ILE A 476 14.45 44.60 -13.22
CA ILE A 476 13.26 44.87 -12.39
C ILE A 476 11.99 44.72 -13.23
N GLU A 477 11.95 45.32 -14.43
CA GLU A 477 10.82 45.18 -15.35
C GLU A 477 10.54 43.71 -15.72
N GLY A 478 11.61 42.94 -15.99
CA GLY A 478 11.51 41.50 -16.27
C GLY A 478 10.95 40.69 -15.11
N ALA A 479 11.44 40.94 -13.89
CA ALA A 479 10.95 40.28 -12.69
C ALA A 479 9.48 40.60 -12.40
N VAL A 480 9.10 41.87 -12.50
CA VAL A 480 7.71 42.34 -12.29
C VAL A 480 6.77 41.75 -13.34
N MET A 481 7.19 41.69 -14.61
CA MET A 481 6.40 41.10 -15.69
C MET A 481 6.08 39.64 -15.43
N LEU A 482 7.05 38.87 -14.93
CA LEU A 482 6.87 37.44 -14.61
C LEU A 482 5.98 37.23 -13.39
N LEU A 483 6.06 38.10 -12.38
CA LEU A 483 5.21 38.03 -11.19
C LEU A 483 3.77 38.47 -11.47
N ARG A 484 3.54 39.37 -12.44
CA ARG A 484 2.21 39.87 -12.79
C ARG A 484 1.23 38.78 -13.19
N SER A 485 1.70 37.69 -13.79
CA SER A 485 0.85 36.54 -14.17
C SER A 485 0.37 35.71 -12.99
N ARG A 486 1.12 35.72 -11.88
CA ARG A 486 0.83 34.89 -10.71
C ARG A 486 0.12 35.66 -9.59
N PHE A 487 0.43 36.95 -9.45
CA PHE A 487 -0.07 37.84 -8.39
C PHE A 487 -0.92 39.01 -8.93
N SER A 488 -1.73 38.75 -9.96
CA SER A 488 -2.52 39.81 -10.66
C SER A 488 -3.47 40.61 -9.77
N GLY A 489 -3.88 40.10 -8.61
CA GLY A 489 -4.75 40.79 -7.64
C GLY A 489 -3.97 41.57 -6.55
N GLN A 490 -2.65 41.45 -6.47
CA GLN A 490 -1.82 42.06 -5.40
C GLN A 490 -0.78 43.04 -5.95
N MET A 491 -0.75 43.25 -7.26
CA MET A 491 0.22 44.15 -7.90
C MET A 491 0.07 45.63 -7.52
N ASP A 492 -1.10 46.04 -7.04
CA ASP A 492 -1.36 47.38 -6.54
C ASP A 492 -0.65 47.65 -5.17
N ALA A 493 -0.25 46.60 -4.48
CA ALA A 493 0.53 46.70 -3.25
C ALA A 493 2.04 46.88 -3.50
N LEU A 494 2.52 46.82 -4.76
CA LEU A 494 3.92 46.91 -5.12
C LEU A 494 4.25 48.34 -5.60
N ASP A 495 5.02 49.04 -4.79
CA ASP A 495 5.56 50.39 -5.13
C ASP A 495 7.03 50.24 -5.55
N ILE A 496 7.39 50.78 -6.72
CA ILE A 496 8.70 50.66 -7.31
C ILE A 496 9.28 52.02 -7.57
N ALA A 497 10.18 52.46 -6.72
CA ALA A 497 10.92 53.69 -6.89
C ALA A 497 12.21 53.45 -7.69
N LEU A 498 12.16 53.69 -9.00
CA LEU A 498 13.35 53.60 -9.87
C LEU A 498 14.05 54.95 -9.93
N PRO A 499 15.40 54.93 -9.95
CA PRO A 499 16.18 56.17 -10.18
C PRO A 499 16.03 56.62 -11.65
N ASP A 500 16.12 57.93 -11.85
CA ASP A 500 15.99 58.56 -13.18
C ASP A 500 17.05 58.10 -14.18
N GLN A 501 18.20 57.67 -13.69
CA GLN A 501 19.30 57.13 -14.50
C GLN A 501 19.29 55.59 -14.49
N ASP A 502 19.50 54.97 -15.68
CA ASP A 502 19.61 53.54 -15.81
C ASP A 502 20.95 53.01 -15.26
N LEU A 503 20.93 52.48 -14.06
CA LEU A 503 22.10 51.90 -13.39
C LEU A 503 22.44 50.52 -13.99
N LYS A 504 23.71 50.33 -14.34
CA LYS A 504 24.22 49.05 -14.83
C LYS A 504 25.02 48.33 -13.77
N VAL A 505 24.70 47.08 -13.54
CA VAL A 505 25.40 46.20 -12.60
C VAL A 505 26.12 45.07 -13.34
N LEU A 506 27.29 44.68 -12.87
CA LEU A 506 28.04 43.58 -13.48
C LEU A 506 27.46 42.24 -13.03
N GLY A 507 26.85 41.50 -13.92
CA GLY A 507 26.21 40.23 -13.56
C GLY A 507 25.59 39.50 -14.73
N SER A 508 24.85 38.48 -14.44
CA SER A 508 24.00 37.78 -15.42
C SER A 508 22.56 38.22 -15.25
N ARG A 509 21.94 38.77 -16.28
CA ARG A 509 20.56 39.25 -16.28
C ARG A 509 19.61 38.19 -15.69
N ILE A 510 19.70 36.95 -16.19
CA ILE A 510 18.82 35.86 -15.77
C ILE A 510 18.96 35.56 -14.27
N ARG A 511 20.19 35.63 -13.72
CA ARG A 511 20.42 35.39 -12.28
C ARG A 511 19.91 36.53 -11.42
N LEU A 512 20.08 37.76 -11.88
CA LEU A 512 19.59 38.95 -11.17
C LEU A 512 18.06 38.98 -11.18
N GLU A 513 17.42 38.69 -12.32
CA GLU A 513 15.97 38.53 -12.41
C GLU A 513 15.48 37.43 -11.47
N GLN A 514 16.15 36.27 -11.41
CA GLN A 514 15.79 35.16 -10.52
C GLN A 514 15.89 35.53 -9.04
N ILE A 515 16.95 36.21 -8.64
CA ILE A 515 17.11 36.70 -7.25
C ILE A 515 15.97 37.64 -6.91
N LEU A 516 15.68 38.58 -7.80
CA LEU A 516 14.66 39.58 -7.58
C LEU A 516 13.24 38.98 -7.55
N ILE A 517 12.96 38.04 -8.43
CA ILE A 517 11.70 37.27 -8.41
C ILE A 517 11.51 36.59 -7.06
N ASN A 518 12.53 35.90 -6.55
CA ASN A 518 12.45 35.20 -5.26
C ASN A 518 12.20 36.18 -4.09
N LEU A 519 12.87 37.34 -4.10
CA LEU A 519 12.70 38.35 -3.06
C LEU A 519 11.31 38.97 -3.09
N LEU A 520 10.84 39.36 -4.28
CA LEU A 520 9.51 39.96 -4.47
C LEU A 520 8.39 38.97 -4.19
N GLN A 521 8.57 37.72 -4.59
CA GLN A 521 7.62 36.66 -4.29
C GLN A 521 7.47 36.45 -2.79
N ASN A 522 8.58 36.33 -2.05
CA ASN A 522 8.55 36.20 -0.60
C ASN A 522 7.90 37.43 0.07
N ALA A 523 8.16 38.63 -0.43
CA ALA A 523 7.57 39.85 0.09
C ALA A 523 6.05 39.89 -0.16
N LEU A 524 5.60 39.55 -1.36
CA LEU A 524 4.17 39.52 -1.71
C LEU A 524 3.43 38.39 -0.96
N GLU A 525 4.02 37.23 -0.80
CA GLU A 525 3.46 36.15 0.02
C GLU A 525 3.36 36.54 1.51
N ALA A 526 4.30 37.31 2.03
CA ALA A 526 4.25 37.81 3.41
C ALA A 526 3.16 38.89 3.63
N THR A 527 2.76 39.60 2.59
CA THR A 527 1.71 40.62 2.65
C THR A 527 0.30 40.07 2.44
N GLU A 528 0.14 38.81 2.00
CA GLU A 528 -1.13 38.19 1.65
C GLU A 528 -2.16 38.14 2.81
N ALA A 529 -1.69 38.18 4.06
CA ALA A 529 -2.52 38.14 5.27
C ALA A 529 -2.68 39.49 5.99
N ILE A 530 -2.19 40.60 5.42
CA ILE A 530 -2.13 41.91 6.09
C ILE A 530 -2.89 42.94 5.27
N ASP A 531 -3.99 43.48 5.81
CA ASP A 531 -4.76 44.53 5.17
C ASP A 531 -3.92 45.84 5.01
N ASN A 532 -3.89 46.40 3.80
CA ASN A 532 -3.12 47.59 3.42
C ASN A 532 -1.59 47.46 3.52
N ALA A 533 -1.05 46.27 3.42
CA ALA A 533 0.40 46.11 3.32
C ALA A 533 0.91 46.54 1.93
N HIS A 534 2.09 47.18 1.91
CA HIS A 534 2.77 47.58 0.68
C HIS A 534 4.16 46.98 0.63
N VAL A 535 4.54 46.51 -0.54
CA VAL A 535 5.93 46.06 -0.81
C VAL A 535 6.61 47.17 -1.59
N GLU A 536 7.67 47.70 -1.03
CA GLU A 536 8.45 48.80 -1.63
C GLU A 536 9.78 48.29 -2.16
N VAL A 537 10.10 48.63 -3.42
CA VAL A 537 11.39 48.36 -4.04
C VAL A 537 12.14 49.67 -4.20
N ARG A 538 13.23 49.82 -3.47
CA ARG A 538 14.10 50.99 -3.59
C ARG A 538 15.47 50.63 -4.13
N VAL A 539 15.98 51.45 -5.01
CA VAL A 539 17.32 51.34 -5.57
C VAL A 539 18.13 52.58 -5.15
N ARG A 540 19.28 52.37 -4.54
CA ARG A 540 20.22 53.41 -4.15
C ARG A 540 21.60 53.08 -4.66
N GLU A 541 22.34 54.10 -5.03
CA GLU A 541 23.75 54.02 -5.35
C GLU A 541 24.55 54.43 -4.10
N GLU A 542 25.40 53.52 -3.63
CA GLU A 542 26.26 53.74 -2.48
C GLU A 542 27.70 53.39 -2.88
N ASP A 543 28.55 54.40 -2.95
CA ASP A 543 29.91 54.30 -3.44
C ASP A 543 30.00 53.65 -4.83
N ASP A 544 30.67 52.53 -4.99
CA ASP A 544 30.80 51.73 -6.24
C ASP A 544 29.77 50.55 -6.31
N MET A 545 28.77 50.57 -5.45
CA MET A 545 27.77 49.51 -5.37
C MET A 545 26.36 50.02 -5.58
N VAL A 546 25.51 49.17 -6.14
CA VAL A 546 24.07 49.43 -6.22
C VAL A 546 23.36 48.57 -5.20
N VAL A 547 22.68 49.20 -4.27
CA VAL A 547 21.88 48.53 -3.26
C VAL A 547 20.41 48.52 -3.70
N LEU A 548 19.88 47.31 -3.88
CA LEU A 548 18.46 47.12 -4.12
C LEU A 548 17.84 46.54 -2.86
N SER A 549 16.89 47.23 -2.29
CA SER A 549 16.14 46.78 -1.11
C SER A 549 14.69 46.47 -1.49
N VAL A 550 14.17 45.39 -0.92
CA VAL A 550 12.76 45.00 -0.96
C VAL A 550 12.29 44.98 0.49
N SER A 551 11.34 45.83 0.82
CA SER A 551 10.86 46.02 2.19
C SER A 551 9.33 46.03 2.24
#